data_1becd113db101ed08fca982e7c9592ae
#
_entry.id   1becd113db101ed08fca982e7c9592ae
#
_cell.length_a   1.000
_cell.length_b   1.000
_cell.length_c   1.000
_cell.angle_alpha   90.00
_cell.angle_beta   90.00
_cell.angle_gamma   90.00
#
_symmetry.space_group_name_H-M   'P 1'
#
loop_
_entity.id
_entity.type
_entity.pdbx_description
1 polymer ?
#
loop_
_entity_poly.entity_id
_entity_poly.type
_entity_poly.pdbx_seq_one_letter_code
_entity_poly.pdbx_strand_id
1 'polypeptide(L)'
;MRYLVDTCVLSELRKKRPNPAVVSWLQRHFDGNDFFISATTIAEILHGIRKLNPEDPRRKPLTEWLEGDIIEKYGDSILPFDMNAAKKWGEIMAEADSAGHPRPPLDAQIVAIALAHNLVIVTRNVSDMNFAGVKVVNPFSK
;
A
#
# COMPACT_ATOMS: atom_id res chain seq x y z
N MET A 1 -0.03 15.37 -8.44
CA MET A 1 0.03 13.91 -8.58
C MET A 1 -0.37 13.26 -7.27
N ARG A 2 -1.12 12.17 -7.32
CA ARG A 2 -1.65 11.52 -6.12
C ARG A 2 -1.05 10.12 -5.98
N TYR A 3 -0.85 9.67 -4.75
CA TYR A 3 -0.07 8.47 -4.44
C TYR A 3 -0.83 7.49 -3.57
N LEU A 4 -0.66 6.20 -3.85
CA LEU A 4 -1.14 5.11 -3.02
C LEU A 4 0.08 4.49 -2.33
N VAL A 5 0.14 4.61 -1.01
CA VAL A 5 1.33 4.22 -0.22
C VAL A 5 1.20 2.77 0.22
N ASP A 6 2.20 1.96 -0.12
CA ASP A 6 2.22 0.55 0.23
C ASP A 6 2.75 0.31 1.64
N THR A 7 2.46 -0.88 2.17
CA THR A 7 2.82 -1.30 3.53
C THR A 7 4.29 -1.08 3.86
N CYS A 8 5.19 -1.40 2.94
CA CYS A 8 6.64 -1.29 3.21
C CYS A 8 7.08 0.15 3.50
N VAL A 9 6.43 1.13 2.89
CA VAL A 9 6.73 2.55 3.14
C VAL A 9 6.19 2.97 4.50
N LEU A 10 4.95 2.57 4.81
CA LEU A 10 4.35 2.86 6.13
C LEU A 10 5.18 2.26 7.26
N SER A 11 5.63 1.01 7.08
CA SER A 11 6.45 0.32 8.06
C SER A 11 7.82 0.97 8.23
N GLU A 12 8.39 1.50 7.13
CA GLU A 12 9.67 2.20 7.21
C GLU A 12 9.57 3.47 8.07
N LEU A 13 8.49 4.23 7.92
CA LEU A 13 8.27 5.46 8.69
C LEU A 13 8.10 5.21 10.18
N ARG A 14 7.76 3.99 10.56
CA ARG A 14 7.57 3.59 11.94
C ARG A 14 8.90 3.37 12.68
N LYS A 15 9.99 3.16 11.95
CA LYS A 15 11.31 2.90 12.53
C LYS A 15 11.83 4.15 13.24
N LYS A 16 12.67 3.94 14.26
CA LYS A 16 13.35 5.05 14.96
C LYS A 16 14.27 5.83 14.02
N ARG A 17 14.89 5.12 13.07
CA ARG A 17 15.79 5.72 12.07
C ARG A 17 15.33 5.29 10.69
N PRO A 18 14.25 5.91 10.17
CA PRO A 18 13.78 5.56 8.85
C PRO A 18 14.80 5.91 7.77
N ASN A 19 14.72 5.22 6.64
CA ASN A 19 15.59 5.44 5.50
C ASN A 19 15.52 6.91 5.07
N PRO A 20 16.67 7.63 5.03
CA PRO A 20 16.67 9.06 4.68
C PRO A 20 16.11 9.36 3.29
N ALA A 21 16.28 8.44 2.32
CA ALA A 21 15.74 8.63 0.99
C ALA A 21 14.22 8.63 1.00
N VAL A 22 13.61 7.76 1.81
CA VAL A 22 12.15 7.69 1.96
C VAL A 22 11.63 8.98 2.60
N VAL A 23 12.25 9.42 3.70
CA VAL A 23 11.85 10.65 4.40
C VAL A 23 11.95 11.84 3.46
N SER A 24 13.06 11.95 2.74
CA SER A 24 13.30 13.05 1.80
C SER A 24 12.27 13.05 0.67
N TRP A 25 11.97 11.86 0.11
CA TRP A 25 10.98 11.75 -0.94
C TRP A 25 9.60 12.21 -0.48
N LEU A 26 9.19 11.77 0.72
CA LEU A 26 7.89 12.15 1.29
C LEU A 26 7.81 13.65 1.53
N GLN A 27 8.87 14.25 2.06
CA GLN A 27 8.89 15.70 2.31
C GLN A 27 8.76 16.50 1.02
N ARG A 28 9.37 16.03 -0.06
CA ARG A 28 9.28 16.71 -1.35
C ARG A 28 7.92 16.58 -2.03
N HIS A 29 7.17 15.51 -1.73
CA HIS A 29 5.92 15.19 -2.44
C HIS A 29 4.67 15.34 -1.58
N PHE A 30 4.85 15.54 -0.27
CA PHE A 30 3.70 15.70 0.62
C PHE A 30 3.05 17.06 0.46
N ASP A 31 1.76 17.05 0.18
CA ASP A 31 0.98 18.28 0.08
C ASP A 31 -0.41 18.10 0.73
N GLY A 32 -0.46 17.31 1.77
CA GLY A 32 -1.60 17.17 2.68
C GLY A 32 -2.71 16.25 2.20
N ASN A 33 -3.08 16.28 0.92
CA ASN A 33 -4.24 15.55 0.41
C ASN A 33 -3.90 14.54 -0.68
N ASP A 34 -2.63 14.32 -0.97
CA ASP A 34 -2.21 13.54 -2.12
C ASP A 34 -1.80 12.11 -1.79
N PHE A 35 -1.84 11.72 -0.53
CA PHE A 35 -1.44 10.38 -0.10
C PHE A 35 -2.65 9.58 0.38
N PHE A 36 -2.79 8.38 -0.18
CA PHE A 36 -3.88 7.46 0.09
C PHE A 36 -3.31 6.09 0.48
N ILE A 37 -4.14 5.28 1.13
CA ILE A 37 -3.82 3.90 1.50
C ILE A 37 -4.99 3.03 1.05
N SER A 38 -4.70 1.80 0.61
CA SER A 38 -5.78 0.87 0.26
C SER A 38 -6.31 0.15 1.50
N ALA A 39 -7.59 -0.19 1.50
CA ALA A 39 -8.17 -1.05 2.52
C ALA A 39 -7.48 -2.43 2.54
N THR A 40 -7.00 -2.89 1.38
CA THR A 40 -6.22 -4.12 1.27
C THR A 40 -4.95 -4.04 2.10
N THR A 41 -4.25 -2.90 2.07
CA THR A 41 -3.06 -2.67 2.91
C THR A 41 -3.41 -2.77 4.39
N ILE A 42 -4.54 -2.20 4.81
CA ILE A 42 -5.02 -2.33 6.20
C ILE A 42 -5.22 -3.81 6.56
N ALA A 43 -5.86 -4.56 5.66
CA ALA A 43 -6.09 -6.00 5.88
C ALA A 43 -4.77 -6.76 6.03
N GLU A 44 -3.78 -6.48 5.21
CA GLU A 44 -2.46 -7.12 5.29
C GLU A 44 -1.75 -6.80 6.61
N ILE A 45 -1.79 -5.55 7.03
CA ILE A 45 -1.15 -5.12 8.29
C ILE A 45 -1.82 -5.82 9.47
N LEU A 46 -3.15 -5.80 9.53
CA LEU A 46 -3.89 -6.43 10.63
C LEU A 46 -3.66 -7.95 10.66
N HIS A 47 -3.67 -8.58 9.49
CA HIS A 47 -3.37 -10.00 9.39
C HIS A 47 -1.98 -10.31 9.96
N GLY A 48 -0.96 -9.51 9.60
CA GLY A 48 0.38 -9.68 10.11
C GLY A 48 0.48 -9.53 11.62
N ILE A 49 -0.22 -8.54 12.18
CA ILE A 49 -0.26 -8.32 13.63
C ILE A 49 -0.91 -9.51 14.34
N ARG A 50 -2.05 -9.98 13.84
CA ARG A 50 -2.81 -11.05 14.46
C ARG A 50 -2.15 -12.42 14.33
N LYS A 51 -1.21 -12.60 13.42
CA LYS A 51 -0.38 -13.80 13.33
C LYS A 51 0.66 -13.89 14.45
N LEU A 52 0.98 -12.77 15.08
CA LEU A 52 1.88 -12.79 16.23
C LEU A 52 1.20 -13.49 17.41
N ASN A 53 2.02 -14.17 18.24
CA ASN A 53 1.53 -14.75 19.48
C ASN A 53 0.83 -13.65 20.29
N PRO A 54 -0.35 -13.91 20.91
CA PRO A 54 -1.06 -12.89 21.69
C PRO A 54 -0.21 -12.23 22.78
N GLU A 55 0.83 -12.91 23.26
CA GLU A 55 1.72 -12.36 24.29
C GLU A 55 2.98 -11.71 23.72
N ASP A 56 3.14 -11.66 22.38
CA ASP A 56 4.28 -11.03 21.76
C ASP A 56 4.29 -9.53 22.08
N PRO A 57 5.40 -9.00 22.64
CA PRO A 57 5.44 -7.59 23.05
C PRO A 57 5.32 -6.60 21.90
N ARG A 58 5.50 -7.04 20.65
CA ARG A 58 5.32 -6.17 19.47
C ARG A 58 3.86 -5.95 19.13
N ARG A 59 2.96 -6.85 19.57
CA ARG A 59 1.56 -6.86 19.14
C ARG A 59 0.80 -5.60 19.55
N LYS A 60 0.97 -5.16 20.80
CA LYS A 60 0.27 -3.98 21.29
C LYS A 60 0.74 -2.69 20.62
N PRO A 61 2.05 -2.40 20.55
CA PRO A 61 2.51 -1.20 19.81
C PRO A 61 2.11 -1.18 18.35
N LEU A 62 2.12 -2.34 17.68
CA LEU A 62 1.71 -2.42 16.27
C LEU A 62 0.21 -2.16 16.13
N THR A 63 -0.61 -2.66 17.04
CA THR A 63 -2.05 -2.40 17.04
C THR A 63 -2.34 -0.92 17.24
N GLU A 64 -1.67 -0.27 18.18
CA GLU A 64 -1.82 1.15 18.44
C GLU A 64 -1.38 1.99 17.25
N TRP A 65 -0.29 1.60 16.58
CA TRP A 65 0.18 2.25 15.37
C TRP A 65 -0.85 2.13 14.24
N LEU A 66 -1.41 0.94 14.03
CA LEU A 66 -2.41 0.74 12.98
C LEU A 66 -3.66 1.58 13.25
N GLU A 67 -4.17 1.57 14.47
CA GLU A 67 -5.41 2.29 14.81
C GLU A 67 -5.22 3.80 14.82
N GLY A 68 -4.12 4.29 15.39
CA GLY A 68 -3.90 5.73 15.58
C GLY A 68 -3.20 6.40 14.42
N ASP A 69 -2.05 5.86 14.03
CA ASP A 69 -1.20 6.52 13.04
C ASP A 69 -1.64 6.23 11.60
N ILE A 70 -2.39 5.17 11.37
CA ILE A 70 -2.83 4.78 10.04
C ILE A 70 -4.33 5.02 9.89
N ILE A 71 -5.17 4.27 10.58
CA ILE A 71 -6.63 4.32 10.37
C ILE A 71 -7.21 5.68 10.72
N GLU A 72 -6.91 6.17 11.92
CA GLU A 72 -7.44 7.45 12.36
C GLU A 72 -6.88 8.61 11.55
N LYS A 73 -5.56 8.60 11.33
CA LYS A 73 -4.88 9.71 10.64
C LYS A 73 -5.27 9.80 9.17
N TYR A 74 -5.33 8.68 8.46
CA TYR A 74 -5.66 8.70 7.03
C TYR A 74 -7.17 8.76 6.76
N GLY A 75 -8.00 8.24 7.69
CA GLY A 75 -9.45 8.41 7.61
C GLY A 75 -10.05 8.13 6.24
N ASP A 76 -10.65 9.17 5.65
CA ASP A 76 -11.29 9.08 4.34
C ASP A 76 -10.30 8.85 3.19
N SER A 77 -9.01 8.99 3.44
CA SER A 77 -7.98 8.68 2.45
C SER A 77 -7.65 7.19 2.38
N ILE A 78 -8.35 6.35 3.15
CA ILE A 78 -8.27 4.90 3.01
C ILE A 78 -9.30 4.46 2.00
N LEU A 79 -8.84 3.97 0.85
CA LEU A 79 -9.71 3.65 -0.29
C LEU A 79 -10.17 2.19 -0.24
N PRO A 80 -11.47 1.94 -0.40
CA PRO A 80 -12.01 0.59 -0.37
C PRO A 80 -11.73 -0.17 -1.66
N PHE A 81 -11.83 -1.49 -1.58
CA PHE A 81 -11.91 -2.33 -2.77
C PHE A 81 -13.37 -2.37 -3.19
N ASP A 82 -13.80 -1.32 -3.87
CA ASP A 82 -15.19 -1.13 -4.27
C ASP A 82 -15.51 -1.81 -5.61
N MET A 83 -16.69 -1.53 -6.16
CA MET A 83 -17.14 -2.14 -7.40
C MET A 83 -16.20 -1.83 -8.57
N ASN A 84 -15.78 -0.57 -8.70
CA ASN A 84 -14.87 -0.18 -9.79
C ASN A 84 -13.52 -0.89 -9.68
N ALA A 85 -12.97 -0.96 -8.47
CA ALA A 85 -11.72 -1.69 -8.22
C ALA A 85 -11.89 -3.19 -8.47
N ALA A 86 -13.04 -3.76 -8.06
CA ALA A 86 -13.32 -5.18 -8.26
C ALA A 86 -13.36 -5.53 -9.74
N LYS A 87 -14.02 -4.72 -10.56
CA LYS A 87 -14.08 -4.92 -12.02
C LYS A 87 -12.69 -4.83 -12.64
N LYS A 88 -11.91 -3.84 -12.25
CA LYS A 88 -10.54 -3.67 -12.72
C LYS A 88 -9.68 -4.88 -12.32
N TRP A 89 -9.83 -5.36 -11.10
CA TRP A 89 -9.11 -6.54 -10.60
C TRP A 89 -9.39 -7.76 -11.47
N GLY A 90 -10.67 -8.00 -11.78
CA GLY A 90 -11.06 -9.13 -12.64
C GLY A 90 -10.39 -9.06 -14.02
N GLU A 91 -10.38 -7.87 -14.61
CA GLU A 91 -9.73 -7.65 -15.92
C GLU A 91 -8.23 -7.90 -15.87
N ILE A 92 -7.52 -7.30 -14.92
CA ILE A 92 -6.05 -7.41 -14.86
C ILE A 92 -5.59 -8.80 -14.45
N MET A 93 -6.36 -9.50 -13.61
CA MET A 93 -6.03 -10.88 -13.25
C MET A 93 -6.17 -11.81 -14.45
N ALA A 94 -7.24 -11.67 -15.22
CA ALA A 94 -7.46 -12.47 -16.42
C ALA A 94 -6.37 -12.23 -17.47
N GLU A 95 -5.97 -10.97 -17.67
CA GLU A 95 -4.89 -10.63 -18.59
C GLU A 95 -3.55 -11.22 -18.15
N ALA A 96 -3.25 -11.16 -16.85
CA ALA A 96 -2.01 -11.72 -16.30
C ALA A 96 -1.97 -13.24 -16.47
N ASP A 97 -3.09 -13.91 -16.19
CA ASP A 97 -3.20 -15.36 -16.37
C ASP A 97 -3.00 -15.74 -17.84
N SER A 98 -3.65 -15.02 -18.75
CA SER A 98 -3.54 -15.26 -20.20
C SER A 98 -2.13 -15.04 -20.72
N ALA A 99 -1.40 -14.09 -20.14
CA ALA A 99 -0.02 -13.80 -20.52
C ALA A 99 0.99 -14.79 -19.91
N GLY A 100 0.54 -15.72 -19.08
CA GLY A 100 1.42 -16.68 -18.40
C GLY A 100 2.19 -16.11 -17.23
N HIS A 101 1.76 -14.97 -16.71
CA HIS A 101 2.39 -14.29 -15.57
C HIS A 101 1.35 -14.01 -14.49
N PRO A 102 0.83 -15.06 -13.81
CA PRO A 102 -0.17 -14.87 -12.76
C PRO A 102 0.38 -13.98 -11.63
N ARG A 103 -0.48 -13.13 -11.09
CA ARG A 103 -0.11 -12.18 -10.05
C ARG A 103 -0.76 -12.57 -8.72
N PRO A 104 -0.08 -12.30 -7.58
CA PRO A 104 -0.68 -12.50 -6.27
C PRO A 104 -1.99 -11.70 -6.15
N PRO A 105 -3.07 -12.31 -5.66
CA PRO A 105 -4.38 -11.65 -5.62
C PRO A 105 -4.40 -10.34 -4.84
N LEU A 106 -3.70 -10.25 -3.71
CA LEU A 106 -3.69 -9.03 -2.89
C LEU A 106 -2.91 -7.90 -3.55
N ASP A 107 -1.77 -8.20 -4.17
CA ASP A 107 -1.02 -7.22 -4.94
C ASP A 107 -1.88 -6.67 -6.08
N ALA A 108 -2.60 -7.54 -6.75
CA ALA A 108 -3.51 -7.15 -7.83
C ALA A 108 -4.65 -6.26 -7.32
N GLN A 109 -5.15 -6.47 -6.10
CA GLN A 109 -6.15 -5.59 -5.50
C GLN A 109 -5.61 -4.17 -5.30
N ILE A 110 -4.38 -4.05 -4.80
CA ILE A 110 -3.74 -2.75 -4.61
C ILE A 110 -3.57 -2.04 -5.96
N VAL A 111 -3.10 -2.77 -6.97
CA VAL A 111 -2.96 -2.22 -8.33
C VAL A 111 -4.32 -1.79 -8.89
N ALA A 112 -5.36 -2.60 -8.69
CA ALA A 112 -6.71 -2.28 -9.16
C ALA A 112 -7.25 -1.00 -8.52
N ILE A 113 -7.05 -0.82 -7.22
CA ILE A 113 -7.46 0.39 -6.52
C ILE A 113 -6.71 1.61 -7.07
N ALA A 114 -5.39 1.48 -7.29
CA ALA A 114 -4.60 2.56 -7.84
C ALA A 114 -5.08 2.94 -9.24
N LEU A 115 -5.36 1.97 -10.10
CA LEU A 115 -5.85 2.23 -11.45
C LEU A 115 -7.23 2.88 -11.44
N ALA A 116 -8.12 2.42 -10.56
CA ALA A 116 -9.48 2.96 -10.45
C ALA A 116 -9.49 4.44 -10.04
N HIS A 117 -8.47 4.88 -9.32
CA HIS A 117 -8.35 6.25 -8.81
C HIS A 117 -7.25 7.07 -9.45
N ASN A 118 -6.57 6.53 -10.47
CA ASN A 118 -5.45 7.19 -11.16
C ASN A 118 -4.33 7.60 -10.19
N LEU A 119 -3.92 6.66 -9.33
CA LEU A 119 -2.88 6.89 -8.34
C LEU A 119 -1.56 6.24 -8.77
N VAL A 120 -0.46 6.83 -8.31
CA VAL A 120 0.87 6.24 -8.44
C VAL A 120 1.15 5.40 -7.18
N ILE A 121 1.56 4.17 -7.35
CA ILE A 121 1.90 3.31 -6.20
C ILE A 121 3.31 3.65 -5.71
N VAL A 122 3.43 3.87 -4.40
CA VAL A 122 4.71 4.16 -3.74
C VAL A 122 5.11 2.90 -2.97
N THR A 123 6.15 2.21 -3.46
CA THR A 123 6.55 0.91 -2.89
C THR A 123 8.01 0.59 -3.20
N ARG A 124 8.62 -0.24 -2.34
CA ARG A 124 9.91 -0.87 -2.65
C ARG A 124 9.76 -2.02 -3.63
N ASN A 125 8.59 -2.66 -3.65
CA ASN A 125 8.34 -3.89 -4.41
C ASN A 125 7.87 -3.57 -5.83
N VAL A 126 8.69 -2.85 -6.58
CA VAL A 126 8.35 -2.37 -7.92
C VAL A 126 8.00 -3.53 -8.87
N SER A 127 8.80 -4.60 -8.87
CA SER A 127 8.58 -5.73 -9.77
C SER A 127 7.25 -6.44 -9.51
N ASP A 128 6.76 -6.44 -8.27
CA ASP A 128 5.50 -7.08 -7.90
C ASP A 128 4.28 -6.24 -8.27
N MET A 129 4.44 -4.93 -8.35
CA MET A 129 3.33 -3.98 -8.57
C MET A 129 3.32 -3.38 -9.97
N ASN A 130 4.43 -3.46 -10.71
CA ASN A 130 4.58 -2.80 -12.00
C ASN A 130 3.97 -3.62 -13.12
N PHE A 131 2.64 -3.69 -13.16
CA PHE A 131 1.91 -4.36 -14.23
C PHE A 131 0.59 -3.63 -14.51
N ALA A 132 -0.11 -4.03 -15.57
CA ALA A 132 -1.39 -3.45 -15.99
C ALA A 132 -1.34 -1.93 -16.25
N GLY A 133 -0.16 -1.39 -16.52
CA GLY A 133 0.00 0.03 -16.84
C GLY A 133 -0.03 0.98 -15.66
N VAL A 134 -0.04 0.47 -14.42
CA VAL A 134 0.02 1.33 -13.25
C VAL A 134 1.41 1.97 -13.12
N LYS A 135 1.45 3.21 -12.67
CA LYS A 135 2.71 3.89 -12.39
C LYS A 135 3.19 3.56 -10.97
N VAL A 136 4.47 3.25 -10.85
CA VAL A 136 5.07 2.86 -9.57
C VAL A 136 6.33 3.67 -9.33
N VAL A 137 6.52 4.12 -8.10
CA VAL A 137 7.74 4.82 -7.69
C VAL A 137 8.32 4.14 -6.45
N ASN A 138 9.65 4.03 -6.41
CA ASN A 138 10.38 3.47 -5.28
C ASN A 138 11.06 4.59 -4.51
N PRO A 139 10.54 4.98 -3.33
CA PRO A 139 11.13 6.09 -2.57
C PRO A 139 12.42 5.69 -1.86
N PHE A 140 12.76 4.40 -1.83
CA PHE A 140 14.00 3.89 -1.22
C PHE A 140 15.21 4.10 -2.12
N SER A 141 14.98 4.37 -3.41
CA SER A 141 16.05 4.61 -4.38
C SER A 141 16.22 6.12 -4.59
N LYS A 142 17.45 6.53 -4.75
CA LYS A 142 17.74 7.94 -5.08
C LYS A 142 17.49 8.25 -6.55
#